data_a58e787412fc82a73efaae39d901298c
#
_entry.id   a58e787412fc82a73efaae39d901298c
#
_cell.length_a   1.000
_cell.length_b   1.000
_cell.length_c   1.000
_cell.angle_alpha   90.00
_cell.angle_beta   90.00
_cell.angle_gamma   90.00
#
_symmetry.space_group_name_H-M   'P 1'
#
loop_
_entity.id
_entity.type
_entity.pdbx_description
1 polymer ?
#
loop_
_entity_poly.entity_id
_entity_poly.type
_entity_poly.pdbx_seq_one_letter_code
_entity_poly.pdbx_strand_id
1 'polypeptide(L)'
;MKKTLLSVIILAYNEESMIEDCLKSVAWASEVIVVDNGSEDATASIARKFGAKVVSCPRSDINYSKLRNLGAEKATNEWLFYLDADERSTPAVKAEIEKAMLD
;
A
#
# COMPACT_ATOMS: atom_id res chain seq x y z
N MET A 1 -1.04 -5.11 20.22
CA MET A 1 -1.00 -6.30 19.37
C MET A 1 0.17 -6.25 18.41
N LYS A 2 0.79 -7.38 18.19
CA LYS A 2 1.92 -7.50 17.29
C LYS A 2 1.45 -7.50 15.84
N LYS A 3 2.02 -6.62 15.02
CA LYS A 3 1.69 -6.55 13.59
C LYS A 3 2.46 -7.60 12.79
N THR A 4 1.90 -8.00 11.66
CA THR A 4 2.55 -8.94 10.75
C THR A 4 3.72 -8.24 10.04
N LEU A 5 4.91 -8.85 10.04
CA LEU A 5 6.12 -8.29 9.44
C LEU A 5 6.08 -8.37 7.91
N LEU A 6 5.26 -7.51 7.35
CA LEU A 6 4.95 -7.44 5.94
C LEU A 6 4.84 -5.98 5.52
N SER A 7 5.34 -5.65 4.34
CA SER A 7 5.15 -4.33 3.75
C SER A 7 4.06 -4.39 2.69
N VAL A 8 3.02 -3.59 2.85
CA VAL A 8 1.96 -3.45 1.86
C VAL A 8 2.30 -2.28 0.95
N ILE A 9 2.26 -2.50 -0.36
CA ILE A 9 2.54 -1.47 -1.34
C ILE A 9 1.25 -1.18 -2.10
N ILE A 10 0.75 0.05 -1.97
CA ILE A 10 -0.50 0.49 -2.57
C ILE A 10 -0.20 1.47 -3.69
N LEU A 11 -0.70 1.18 -4.89
CA LEU A 11 -0.60 2.11 -6.02
C LEU A 11 -1.85 2.97 -6.06
N ALA A 12 -1.68 4.29 -6.14
CA ALA A 12 -2.80 5.22 -6.08
C ALA A 12 -2.70 6.37 -7.08
N TYR A 13 -3.84 6.72 -7.67
CA TYR A 13 -3.98 7.92 -8.47
C TYR A 13 -5.43 8.42 -8.34
N ASN A 14 -5.60 9.60 -7.72
CA ASN A 14 -6.91 10.22 -7.49
C ASN A 14 -7.94 9.25 -6.88
N GLU A 15 -7.57 8.65 -5.75
CA GLU A 15 -8.38 7.68 -5.04
C GLU A 15 -8.81 8.17 -3.66
N GLU A 16 -9.03 9.48 -3.50
CA GLU A 16 -9.36 10.03 -2.18
C GLU A 16 -10.62 9.44 -1.57
N SER A 17 -11.58 8.99 -2.40
CA SER A 17 -12.82 8.39 -1.89
C SER A 17 -12.65 6.93 -1.46
N MET A 18 -11.58 6.26 -1.89
CA MET A 18 -11.37 4.83 -1.67
C MET A 18 -10.17 4.51 -0.78
N ILE A 19 -9.19 5.40 -0.72
CA ILE A 19 -7.90 5.11 -0.08
C ILE A 19 -8.01 4.84 1.42
N GLU A 20 -8.90 5.53 2.11
CA GLU A 20 -9.05 5.35 3.55
C GLU A 20 -9.45 3.91 3.90
N ASP A 21 -10.46 3.37 3.23
CA ASP A 21 -10.91 2.00 3.48
C ASP A 21 -9.85 0.98 3.09
N CYS A 22 -9.12 1.25 2.01
CA CYS A 22 -7.99 0.42 1.61
C CYS A 22 -6.95 0.36 2.73
N LEU A 23 -6.56 1.51 3.27
CA LEU A 23 -5.57 1.60 4.35
C LEU A 23 -6.04 0.90 5.62
N LYS A 24 -7.32 1.07 5.98
CA LYS A 24 -7.89 0.39 7.14
C LYS A 24 -7.85 -1.13 6.98
N SER A 25 -8.06 -1.62 5.76
CA SER A 25 -8.07 -3.06 5.50
C SER A 25 -6.70 -3.74 5.65
N VAL A 26 -5.61 -2.96 5.66
CA VAL A 26 -4.24 -3.47 5.81
C VAL A 26 -3.54 -2.95 7.06
N ALA A 27 -4.29 -2.45 8.04
CA ALA A 27 -3.73 -1.92 9.28
C ALA A 27 -2.98 -2.97 10.10
N TRP A 28 -3.19 -4.25 9.82
CA TRP A 28 -2.50 -5.37 10.46
C TRP A 28 -1.04 -5.54 10.00
N ALA A 29 -0.66 -4.92 8.89
CA ALA A 29 0.72 -4.98 8.39
C ALA A 29 1.63 -4.02 9.17
N SER A 30 2.90 -4.37 9.30
CA SER A 30 3.85 -3.53 10.03
C SER A 30 4.25 -2.27 9.24
N GLU A 31 4.10 -2.29 7.92
CA GLU A 31 4.47 -1.16 7.09
C GLU A 31 3.51 -1.03 5.91
N VAL A 32 3.09 0.20 5.62
CA VAL A 32 2.28 0.50 4.44
C VAL A 32 2.93 1.62 3.66
N ILE A 33 3.13 1.40 2.37
CA ILE A 33 3.74 2.37 1.45
C ILE A 33 2.71 2.67 0.36
N VAL A 34 2.40 3.94 0.15
CA VAL A 34 1.54 4.38 -0.94
C VAL A 34 2.40 5.03 -2.01
N VAL A 35 2.39 4.47 -3.20
CA VAL A 35 3.04 5.07 -4.36
C VAL A 35 1.99 5.92 -5.07
N ASP A 36 2.12 7.23 -4.91
CA ASP A 36 1.19 8.19 -5.46
C ASP A 36 1.64 8.64 -6.84
N ASN A 37 0.89 8.27 -7.86
CA ASN A 37 1.23 8.56 -9.26
C ASN A 37 0.67 9.92 -9.71
N GLY A 38 0.98 10.96 -8.95
CA GLY A 38 0.63 12.33 -9.32
C GLY A 38 -0.80 12.73 -9.04
N SER A 39 -1.41 12.24 -7.94
CA SER A 39 -2.78 12.63 -7.58
C SER A 39 -2.92 14.14 -7.38
N GLU A 40 -4.03 14.69 -7.88
CA GLU A 40 -4.37 16.11 -7.72
C GLU A 40 -5.36 16.33 -6.58
N ASP A 41 -5.89 15.25 -6.01
CA ASP A 41 -6.85 15.29 -4.90
C ASP A 41 -6.16 15.05 -3.55
N ALA A 42 -6.93 14.71 -2.52
CA ALA A 42 -6.42 14.51 -1.17
C ALA A 42 -5.82 13.11 -0.91
N THR A 43 -5.62 12.29 -1.95
CA THR A 43 -5.11 10.91 -1.80
C THR A 43 -3.84 10.85 -0.93
N ALA A 44 -2.82 11.62 -1.27
CA ALA A 44 -1.54 11.59 -0.55
C ALA A 44 -1.67 12.05 0.90
N SER A 45 -2.43 13.12 1.13
CA SER A 45 -2.62 13.64 2.50
C SER A 45 -3.37 12.66 3.38
N ILE A 46 -4.38 11.98 2.83
CA ILE A 46 -5.12 10.94 3.56
C ILE A 46 -4.17 9.78 3.90
N ALA A 47 -3.34 9.35 2.94
CA ALA A 47 -2.39 8.27 3.17
C ALA A 47 -1.44 8.59 4.33
N ARG A 48 -0.90 9.80 4.36
CA ARG A 48 0.00 10.23 5.45
C ARG A 48 -0.72 10.27 6.79
N LYS A 49 -1.98 10.72 6.79
CA LYS A 49 -2.79 10.78 8.01
C LYS A 49 -2.98 9.40 8.64
N PHE A 50 -3.06 8.35 7.82
CA PHE A 50 -3.21 6.97 8.30
C PHE A 50 -1.87 6.27 8.53
N GLY A 51 -0.76 7.01 8.50
CA GLY A 51 0.56 6.48 8.85
C GLY A 51 1.31 5.80 7.72
N ALA A 52 0.85 5.90 6.49
CA ALA A 52 1.55 5.34 5.35
C ALA A 52 2.75 6.21 4.95
N LYS A 53 3.81 5.57 4.46
CA LYS A 53 4.88 6.27 3.77
C LYS A 53 4.39 6.58 2.37
N VAL A 54 4.56 7.81 1.91
CA VAL A 54 4.11 8.21 0.57
C VAL A 54 5.32 8.44 -0.32
N VAL A 55 5.34 7.76 -1.47
CA VAL A 55 6.37 7.94 -2.50
C VAL A 55 5.67 8.55 -3.71
N SER A 56 6.13 9.71 -4.15
CA SER A 56 5.52 10.41 -5.29
C SER A 56 6.21 10.03 -6.60
N CYS A 57 5.40 9.82 -7.63
CA CYS A 57 5.88 9.56 -8.99
C CYS A 57 5.04 10.40 -9.96
N PRO A 58 5.65 11.15 -10.88
CA PRO A 58 4.88 12.00 -11.80
C PRO A 58 3.86 11.20 -12.61
N ARG A 59 2.69 11.81 -12.87
CA ARG A 59 1.64 11.18 -13.67
C ARG A 59 2.08 10.89 -15.10
N SER A 60 3.04 11.65 -15.60
CA SER A 60 3.61 11.43 -16.94
C SER A 60 4.31 10.06 -17.07
N ASP A 61 4.64 9.44 -15.95
CA ASP A 61 5.34 8.16 -15.92
C ASP A 61 4.39 7.07 -15.44
N ILE A 62 3.56 6.55 -16.35
CA ILE A 62 2.58 5.50 -16.04
C ILE A 62 3.18 4.15 -16.45
N ASN A 63 3.99 3.57 -15.56
CA ASN A 63 4.55 2.24 -15.74
C ASN A 63 4.36 1.48 -14.44
N TYR A 64 3.43 0.52 -14.43
CA TYR A 64 3.08 -0.20 -13.21
C TYR A 64 4.26 -0.96 -12.62
N SER A 65 5.12 -1.54 -13.45
CA SER A 65 6.33 -2.22 -12.95
C SER A 65 7.24 -1.24 -12.22
N LYS A 66 7.43 -0.04 -12.79
CA LYS A 66 8.25 0.99 -12.16
C LYS A 66 7.62 1.47 -10.85
N LEU A 67 6.30 1.67 -10.83
CA LEU A 67 5.59 2.10 -9.62
C LEU A 67 5.73 1.06 -8.50
N ARG A 68 5.57 -0.22 -8.83
CA ARG A 68 5.76 -1.30 -7.86
C ARG A 68 7.19 -1.34 -7.34
N ASN A 69 8.17 -1.17 -8.23
CA ASN A 69 9.58 -1.17 -7.84
C ASN A 69 9.93 0.00 -6.93
N LEU A 70 9.35 1.19 -7.18
CA LEU A 70 9.54 2.34 -6.29
C LEU A 70 9.03 2.04 -4.88
N GLY A 71 7.87 1.39 -4.78
CA GLY A 71 7.34 0.98 -3.49
C GLY A 71 8.24 -0.05 -2.82
N ALA A 72 8.68 -1.06 -3.57
CA ALA A 72 9.55 -2.11 -3.06
C ALA A 72 10.88 -1.58 -2.54
N GLU A 73 11.45 -0.57 -3.19
CA GLU A 73 12.70 0.07 -2.77
C GLU A 73 12.59 0.71 -1.39
N LYS A 74 11.41 1.17 -1.02
CA LYS A 74 11.15 1.80 0.28
C LYS A 74 10.76 0.82 1.36
N ALA A 75 10.47 -0.42 1.00
CA ALA A 75 10.03 -1.44 1.94
C ALA A 75 11.18 -1.90 2.84
N THR A 76 10.86 -2.10 4.12
CA THR A 76 11.84 -2.58 5.11
C THR A 76 11.64 -4.04 5.48
N ASN A 77 10.56 -4.66 5.02
CA ASN A 77 10.30 -6.08 5.23
C ASN A 77 10.59 -6.88 3.96
N GLU A 78 10.91 -8.16 4.13
CA GLU A 78 11.19 -9.05 3.00
C GLU A 78 9.91 -9.48 2.28
N TRP A 79 8.80 -9.60 3.02
CA TRP A 79 7.52 -9.98 2.45
C TRP A 79 6.78 -8.74 1.98
N LEU A 80 6.32 -8.76 0.73
CA LEU A 80 5.62 -7.65 0.09
C LEU A 80 4.25 -8.12 -0.38
N PHE A 81 3.25 -7.26 -0.19
CA PHE A 81 1.90 -7.49 -0.69
C PHE A 81 1.45 -6.25 -1.46
N TYR A 82 1.12 -6.44 -2.73
CA TYR A 82 0.70 -5.36 -3.61
C TYR A 82 -0.82 -5.25 -3.67
N LEU A 83 -1.31 -4.01 -3.62
CA LEU A 83 -2.73 -3.73 -3.60
C LEU A 83 -2.98 -2.42 -4.34
N ASP A 84 -4.07 -2.33 -5.11
CA ASP A 84 -4.48 -1.05 -5.71
C ASP A 84 -5.37 -0.30 -4.71
N ALA A 85 -5.37 1.03 -4.76
CA ALA A 85 -6.07 1.86 -3.78
C ALA A 85 -7.59 1.63 -3.74
N ASP A 86 -8.17 1.08 -4.80
CA ASP A 86 -9.59 0.75 -4.86
C ASP A 86 -9.87 -0.69 -4.40
N GLU A 87 -8.86 -1.42 -3.96
CA GLU A 87 -9.00 -2.79 -3.47
C GLU A 87 -8.98 -2.84 -1.94
N ARG A 88 -9.39 -3.98 -1.40
CA ARG A 88 -9.45 -4.22 0.06
C ARG A 88 -8.85 -5.57 0.37
N SER A 89 -8.07 -5.63 1.46
CA SER A 89 -7.73 -6.91 2.06
C SER A 89 -8.91 -7.38 2.90
N THR A 90 -9.08 -8.70 2.99
CA THR A 90 -10.12 -9.30 3.83
C THR A 90 -9.45 -10.16 4.91
N PRO A 91 -10.18 -10.52 5.99
CA PRO A 91 -9.62 -11.44 6.99
C PRO A 91 -9.14 -12.76 6.39
N ALA A 92 -9.81 -13.25 5.35
CA ALA A 92 -9.40 -14.49 4.68
C ALA A 92 -8.07 -14.30 3.94
N VAL A 93 -7.90 -13.18 3.25
CA VAL A 93 -6.64 -12.85 2.56
C VAL A 93 -5.50 -12.71 3.57
N LYS A 94 -5.74 -12.00 4.67
CA LYS A 94 -4.76 -11.87 5.74
C LYS A 94 -4.30 -13.23 6.25
N ALA A 95 -5.24 -14.13 6.53
CA ALA A 95 -4.94 -15.47 7.03
C ALA A 95 -4.10 -16.26 6.04
N GLU A 96 -4.41 -16.19 4.74
CA GLU A 96 -3.64 -16.87 3.71
C GLU A 96 -2.23 -16.33 3.58
N ILE A 97 -2.06 -15.01 3.67
CA ILE A 97 -0.75 -14.37 3.62
C ILE A 97 0.09 -14.84 4.82
N GLU A 98 -0.47 -14.80 6.01
CA GLU A 98 0.25 -15.19 7.23
C GLU A 98 0.63 -16.67 7.19
N LYS A 99 -0.23 -17.52 6.63
CA LYS A 99 0.08 -18.93 6.43
C LYS A 99 1.24 -19.11 5.45
N ALA A 100 1.23 -18.38 4.34
CA ALA A 100 2.30 -18.46 3.34
C ALA A 100 3.66 -18.03 3.94
N MET A 101 3.65 -17.05 4.83
CA MET A 101 4.87 -16.56 5.48
C MET A 101 5.49 -17.57 6.46
N LEU A 102 4.71 -18.55 6.91
CA LEU A 102 5.18 -19.60 7.80
C LEU A 102 5.81 -20.79 7.07
N ASP A 103 5.53 -20.93 5.80
CA ASP A 103 6.00 -22.09 5.00
C ASP A 103 7.42 -21.92 4.49
#